data_b95d068d42ce87f164ce96e8b12a40e5
#
_entry.id   b95d068d42ce87f164ce96e8b12a40e5
#
_cell.length_a   1.000
_cell.length_b   1.000
_cell.length_c   1.000
_cell.angle_alpha   90.00
_cell.angle_beta   90.00
_cell.angle_gamma   90.00
#
_symmetry.space_group_name_H-M   'P 1'
#
loop_
_entity.id
_entity.type
_entity.pdbx_description
1 polymer ?
#
loop_
_entity_poly.entity_id
_entity_poly.type
_entity_poly.pdbx_seq_one_letter_code
_entity_poly.pdbx_strand_id
1 'polypeptide(L)'
;MTEIREYRGHIRNWKALAEELGIDTALSREAREQQILLKAYETWGEEMPLHLHGMFAFALWDADEEKLFCVRDPFGTKPFYYYETADGELLYGTMIRPILEQPGFVKELNESMLQLYLSLTYVAGEETFFKGLKKLMPGRCLIRKDGKTEIRRYWTPEFHPDESKTLEDWADEIHETIQTVMPEVKEPDEDAWSFLSGGVDSSYVLAMSDVQMTGSCGYEEPRFDESPLAAETARILGRQNTRCLVTPEDYFAVVPFVMEHMEQPLADASAIAFAIACRETAKETKLCYSGEGADEFFGGYNMYRNAERYGENLKTFYVGNTNIMKEDEKKRILQHYDENVLPIHLAEDIYKETEGLDPLTKMSDVDIQIWLEGDIYLNVDKMSTAVGLEIRMPLTDRRVFDIASRMPSRFKVNEEQNKVAFRTAAAKVLPEEIAFRKKLGFIVPIRIWMADSRYNQDVLAKFKSETAAKFFKPEEINAILDAYLAGDSDLWRKVWTIYTFLVWYDIYFGV
;
A
#
# COMPACT_ATOMS: atom_id res chain seq x y z
N MET A 1 -13.11 28.21 17.18
CA MET A 1 -13.83 27.62 16.00
C MET A 1 -12.88 26.66 15.30
N THR A 2 -13.32 25.43 15.10
CA THR A 2 -12.51 24.38 14.45
C THR A 2 -12.73 24.39 12.93
N GLU A 3 -11.67 24.22 12.17
CA GLU A 3 -11.72 24.15 10.70
C GLU A 3 -10.85 23.00 10.15
N ILE A 4 -11.25 22.44 9.02
CA ILE A 4 -10.49 21.43 8.30
C ILE A 4 -9.47 22.14 7.42
N ARG A 5 -8.20 21.84 7.62
CA ARG A 5 -7.07 22.36 6.82
C ARG A 5 -6.65 21.39 5.71
N GLU A 6 -6.80 20.10 5.94
CA GLU A 6 -6.48 19.03 5.01
C GLU A 6 -7.46 17.89 5.23
N TYR A 7 -7.98 17.28 4.17
CA TYR A 7 -8.75 16.05 4.23
C TYR A 7 -8.63 15.27 2.94
N ARG A 8 -8.36 13.99 3.10
CA ARG A 8 -8.36 13.03 2.01
C ARG A 8 -8.88 11.71 2.51
N GLY A 9 -9.89 11.16 1.85
CA GLY A 9 -10.42 9.87 2.27
C GLY A 9 -11.89 9.65 1.99
N HIS A 10 -12.41 8.65 2.71
CA HIS A 10 -13.81 8.25 2.73
C HIS A 10 -14.16 7.65 4.09
N ILE A 11 -15.17 8.21 4.75
CA ILE A 11 -15.70 7.74 6.04
C ILE A 11 -16.83 6.76 5.76
N ARG A 12 -16.60 5.45 5.98
CA ARG A 12 -17.57 4.39 5.64
C ARG A 12 -18.78 4.38 6.55
N ASN A 13 -18.58 4.50 7.86
CA ASN A 13 -19.65 4.48 8.85
C ASN A 13 -20.41 5.82 8.97
N TRP A 14 -20.39 6.62 7.90
CA TRP A 14 -20.99 7.97 7.90
C TRP A 14 -22.47 7.99 8.29
N LYS A 15 -23.25 6.95 7.96
CA LYS A 15 -24.69 6.88 8.29
C LYS A 15 -24.92 6.83 9.80
N ALA A 16 -24.19 5.93 10.48
CA ALA A 16 -24.25 5.83 11.94
C ALA A 16 -23.75 7.11 12.61
N LEU A 17 -22.63 7.68 12.10
CA LEU A 17 -22.11 8.94 12.62
C LEU A 17 -23.05 10.12 12.37
N ALA A 18 -23.71 10.18 11.22
CA ALA A 18 -24.67 11.24 10.92
C ALA A 18 -25.88 11.20 11.88
N GLU A 19 -26.39 10.00 12.18
CA GLU A 19 -27.46 9.81 13.17
C GLU A 19 -27.00 10.22 14.58
N GLU A 20 -25.83 9.74 15.03
CA GLU A 20 -25.30 10.01 16.36
C GLU A 20 -24.95 11.49 16.59
N LEU A 21 -24.36 12.14 15.57
CA LEU A 21 -23.91 13.53 15.64
C LEU A 21 -24.95 14.55 15.16
N GLY A 22 -26.12 14.10 14.72
CA GLY A 22 -27.22 14.97 14.25
C GLY A 22 -26.89 15.72 12.95
N ILE A 23 -26.26 15.04 11.99
CA ILE A 23 -25.84 15.62 10.70
C ILE A 23 -26.90 15.36 9.63
N ASP A 24 -27.16 16.37 8.79
CA ASP A 24 -28.08 16.24 7.68
C ASP A 24 -27.53 15.28 6.60
N THR A 25 -28.25 14.19 6.38
CA THR A 25 -27.90 13.16 5.39
C THR A 25 -28.16 13.58 3.94
N ALA A 26 -28.89 14.69 3.71
CA ALA A 26 -29.14 15.23 2.37
C ALA A 26 -27.97 16.04 1.80
N LEU A 27 -26.94 16.30 2.61
CA LEU A 27 -25.72 16.96 2.15
C LEU A 27 -24.95 16.11 1.12
N SER A 28 -24.20 16.77 0.25
CA SER A 28 -23.22 16.07 -0.58
C SER A 28 -22.22 15.29 0.29
N ARG A 29 -21.65 14.19 -0.24
CA ARG A 29 -20.68 13.37 0.49
C ARG A 29 -19.57 14.23 1.12
N GLU A 30 -18.97 15.09 0.34
CA GLU A 30 -17.87 15.95 0.82
C GLU A 30 -18.30 16.85 1.99
N ALA A 31 -19.44 17.56 1.85
CA ALA A 31 -19.94 18.43 2.91
C ALA A 31 -20.31 17.65 4.17
N ARG A 32 -20.89 16.46 4.00
CA ARG A 32 -21.28 15.58 5.10
C ARG A 32 -20.06 15.03 5.84
N GLU A 33 -19.05 14.53 5.12
CA GLU A 33 -17.81 14.02 5.73
C GLU A 33 -17.07 15.13 6.48
N GLN A 34 -17.03 16.34 5.93
CA GLN A 34 -16.47 17.51 6.63
C GLN A 34 -17.24 17.82 7.92
N GLN A 35 -18.58 17.81 7.89
CA GLN A 35 -19.37 18.01 9.10
C GLN A 35 -19.16 16.89 10.12
N ILE A 36 -19.04 15.63 9.67
CA ILE A 36 -18.72 14.49 10.54
C ILE A 36 -17.41 14.75 11.28
N LEU A 37 -16.34 15.11 10.55
CA LEU A 37 -15.03 15.35 11.18
C LEU A 37 -15.09 16.49 12.22
N LEU A 38 -15.75 17.60 11.90
CA LEU A 38 -15.89 18.73 12.83
C LEU A 38 -16.71 18.36 14.07
N LYS A 39 -17.86 17.72 13.87
CA LYS A 39 -18.73 17.31 14.98
C LYS A 39 -18.13 16.18 15.82
N ALA A 40 -17.43 15.25 15.21
CA ALA A 40 -16.70 14.20 15.92
C ALA A 40 -15.61 14.80 16.81
N TYR A 41 -14.86 15.80 16.33
CA TYR A 41 -13.88 16.48 17.14
C TYR A 41 -14.52 17.30 18.29
N GLU A 42 -15.62 18.00 18.02
CA GLU A 42 -16.39 18.70 19.08
C GLU A 42 -16.91 17.73 20.18
N THR A 43 -17.27 16.50 19.79
CA THR A 43 -17.91 15.51 20.68
C THR A 43 -16.88 14.67 21.45
N TRP A 44 -15.85 14.17 20.74
CA TRP A 44 -14.90 13.20 21.29
C TRP A 44 -13.47 13.74 21.40
N GLY A 45 -13.21 14.97 20.94
CA GLY A 45 -11.88 15.55 20.96
C GLY A 45 -10.86 14.70 20.21
N GLU A 46 -9.72 14.48 20.85
CA GLU A 46 -8.60 13.72 20.27
C GLU A 46 -8.85 12.19 20.20
N GLU A 47 -9.94 11.69 20.82
CA GLU A 47 -10.34 10.29 20.71
C GLU A 47 -11.23 10.00 19.47
N MET A 48 -11.62 11.04 18.74
CA MET A 48 -12.48 10.91 17.55
C MET A 48 -12.00 9.86 16.54
N PRO A 49 -10.70 9.61 16.29
CA PRO A 49 -10.27 8.63 15.30
C PRO A 49 -10.69 7.19 15.64
N LEU A 50 -10.97 6.89 16.90
CA LEU A 50 -11.46 5.57 17.33
C LEU A 50 -12.88 5.29 16.85
N HIS A 51 -13.67 6.33 16.61
CA HIS A 51 -15.05 6.26 16.14
C HIS A 51 -15.19 6.25 14.61
N LEU A 52 -14.11 6.57 13.88
CA LEU A 52 -14.13 6.62 12.43
C LEU A 52 -13.76 5.27 11.83
N HIS A 53 -14.58 4.79 10.88
CA HIS A 53 -14.25 3.64 10.03
C HIS A 53 -14.08 4.15 8.60
N GLY A 54 -13.00 3.76 7.95
CA GLY A 54 -12.74 4.18 6.58
C GLY A 54 -11.25 4.34 6.28
N MET A 55 -10.99 5.05 5.20
CA MET A 55 -9.69 5.36 4.67
C MET A 55 -9.51 6.87 4.77
N PHE A 56 -8.62 7.36 5.61
CA PHE A 56 -8.54 8.82 5.82
C PHE A 56 -7.17 9.32 6.33
N ALA A 57 -6.87 10.54 5.92
CA ALA A 57 -5.88 11.40 6.55
C ALA A 57 -6.43 12.82 6.58
N PHE A 58 -6.30 13.52 7.71
CA PHE A 58 -6.80 14.89 7.83
C PHE A 58 -6.00 15.72 8.82
N ALA A 59 -6.18 17.05 8.71
CA ALA A 59 -5.69 18.03 9.66
C ALA A 59 -6.81 18.98 10.05
N LEU A 60 -7.03 19.15 11.34
CA LEU A 60 -7.99 20.08 11.96
C LEU A 60 -7.22 21.18 12.69
N TRP A 61 -7.64 22.43 12.50
CA TRP A 61 -7.17 23.56 13.29
C TRP A 61 -8.24 23.99 14.28
N ASP A 62 -7.91 23.92 15.56
CA ASP A 62 -8.74 24.42 16.64
C ASP A 62 -8.24 25.83 17.04
N ALA A 63 -8.96 26.85 16.59
CA ALA A 63 -8.57 28.24 16.84
C ALA A 63 -8.77 28.67 18.30
N ASP A 64 -9.63 28.00 19.06
CA ASP A 64 -9.87 28.34 20.47
C ASP A 64 -8.73 27.83 21.37
N GLU A 65 -8.10 26.70 20.96
CA GLU A 65 -6.97 26.11 21.65
C GLU A 65 -5.60 26.41 20.98
N GLU A 66 -5.60 27.11 19.85
CA GLU A 66 -4.42 27.31 18.99
C GLU A 66 -3.68 25.98 18.72
N LYS A 67 -4.48 24.95 18.36
CA LYS A 67 -4.02 23.56 18.25
C LYS A 67 -4.27 23.01 16.84
N LEU A 68 -3.23 22.45 16.25
CA LEU A 68 -3.33 21.61 15.05
C LEU A 68 -3.42 20.15 15.48
N PHE A 69 -4.42 19.45 14.94
CA PHE A 69 -4.64 18.02 15.16
C PHE A 69 -4.68 17.29 13.83
N CYS A 70 -3.65 16.49 13.54
CA CYS A 70 -3.55 15.69 12.32
C CYS A 70 -3.72 14.22 12.66
N VAL A 71 -4.40 13.50 11.76
CA VAL A 71 -4.73 12.07 11.96
C VAL A 71 -4.48 11.30 10.68
N ARG A 72 -3.95 10.08 10.82
CA ARG A 72 -3.83 9.08 9.75
C ARG A 72 -4.55 7.81 10.17
N ASP A 73 -5.30 7.19 9.25
CA ASP A 73 -6.11 6.01 9.54
C ASP A 73 -5.29 4.81 10.08
N PRO A 74 -5.97 3.80 10.69
CA PRO A 74 -5.31 2.66 11.33
C PRO A 74 -4.31 1.90 10.47
N PHE A 75 -4.58 1.76 9.17
CA PHE A 75 -3.72 1.01 8.24
C PHE A 75 -2.84 1.90 7.37
N GLY A 76 -2.99 3.24 7.46
CA GLY A 76 -2.23 4.18 6.64
C GLY A 76 -2.59 4.16 5.16
N THR A 77 -3.87 3.91 4.85
CA THR A 77 -4.36 3.84 3.47
C THR A 77 -4.25 5.16 2.73
N LYS A 78 -4.25 6.28 3.47
CA LYS A 78 -3.95 7.62 2.97
C LYS A 78 -2.65 8.11 3.58
N PRO A 79 -1.71 8.65 2.80
CA PRO A 79 -0.47 9.19 3.33
C PRO A 79 -0.70 10.50 4.07
N PHE A 80 0.18 10.81 5.02
CA PHE A 80 0.28 12.11 5.67
C PHE A 80 1.75 12.40 6.00
N TYR A 81 2.23 13.59 5.65
CA TYR A 81 3.63 14.01 5.81
C TYR A 81 3.70 15.29 6.62
N TYR A 82 4.82 15.48 7.32
CA TYR A 82 5.11 16.69 8.10
C TYR A 82 6.59 17.00 8.11
N TYR A 83 6.91 18.29 8.19
CA TYR A 83 8.26 18.83 8.22
C TYR A 83 8.30 20.03 9.17
N GLU A 84 9.24 20.05 10.11
CA GLU A 84 9.47 21.19 10.99
C GLU A 84 10.60 22.05 10.41
N THR A 85 10.30 23.31 10.11
CA THR A 85 11.26 24.25 9.55
C THR A 85 12.26 24.72 10.61
N ALA A 86 13.36 25.35 10.20
CA ALA A 86 14.38 25.82 11.11
C ALA A 86 13.90 26.92 12.10
N ASP A 87 12.87 27.67 11.74
CA ASP A 87 12.20 28.69 12.55
C ASP A 87 11.02 28.13 13.38
N GLY A 88 10.79 26.80 13.32
CA GLY A 88 9.83 26.11 14.14
C GLY A 88 8.41 26.11 13.58
N GLU A 89 8.19 26.44 12.32
CA GLU A 89 6.91 26.25 11.63
C GLU A 89 6.73 24.79 11.24
N LEU A 90 5.48 24.28 11.27
CA LEU A 90 5.15 22.92 10.85
C LEU A 90 4.48 22.97 9.49
N LEU A 91 5.17 22.44 8.46
CA LEU A 91 4.60 22.18 7.13
C LEU A 91 4.02 20.76 7.13
N TYR A 92 2.85 20.56 6.54
CA TYR A 92 2.19 19.27 6.52
C TYR A 92 1.26 19.12 5.30
N GLY A 93 0.87 17.88 5.01
CA GLY A 93 -0.06 17.56 3.93
C GLY A 93 -0.11 16.08 3.60
N THR A 94 -1.05 15.71 2.75
CA THR A 94 -1.21 14.34 2.25
C THR A 94 -0.32 14.04 1.03
N MET A 95 0.37 15.05 0.50
CA MET A 95 1.30 14.95 -0.63
C MET A 95 2.63 15.62 -0.29
N ILE A 96 3.73 15.05 -0.80
CA ILE A 96 5.08 15.58 -0.58
C ILE A 96 5.33 16.84 -1.39
N ARG A 97 4.99 16.82 -2.70
CA ARG A 97 5.29 17.91 -3.62
C ARG A 97 4.82 19.30 -3.12
N PRO A 98 3.56 19.48 -2.66
CA PRO A 98 3.14 20.77 -2.12
C PRO A 98 3.95 21.23 -0.91
N ILE A 99 4.49 20.30 -0.11
CA ILE A 99 5.36 20.64 1.03
C ILE A 99 6.72 21.14 0.54
N LEU A 100 7.29 20.49 -0.51
CA LEU A 100 8.58 20.90 -1.08
C LEU A 100 8.56 22.33 -1.65
N GLU A 101 7.39 22.82 -2.05
CA GLU A 101 7.20 24.13 -2.66
C GLU A 101 6.94 25.24 -1.61
N GLN A 102 6.74 24.88 -0.35
CA GLN A 102 6.45 25.87 0.69
C GLN A 102 7.71 26.62 1.16
N PRO A 103 7.57 27.90 1.51
CA PRO A 103 8.65 28.66 2.15
C PRO A 103 9.13 27.95 3.42
N GLY A 104 10.44 27.95 3.66
CA GLY A 104 11.04 27.32 4.82
C GLY A 104 11.40 25.85 4.64
N PHE A 105 10.92 25.17 3.59
CA PHE A 105 11.38 23.83 3.27
C PHE A 105 12.80 23.85 2.69
N VAL A 106 13.69 23.01 3.24
CA VAL A 106 15.06 22.85 2.73
C VAL A 106 15.17 21.48 2.03
N LYS A 107 15.30 21.50 0.72
CA LYS A 107 15.39 20.29 -0.10
C LYS A 107 16.78 19.69 -0.04
N GLU A 108 16.96 18.72 0.83
CA GLU A 108 18.19 17.94 1.03
C GLU A 108 17.86 16.44 0.94
N LEU A 109 18.75 15.67 0.28
CA LEU A 109 18.57 14.21 0.17
C LEU A 109 18.91 13.53 1.49
N ASN A 110 18.04 12.63 1.94
CA ASN A 110 18.32 11.68 3.01
C ASN A 110 18.96 10.42 2.40
N GLU A 111 20.30 10.43 2.24
CA GLU A 111 21.02 9.39 1.54
C GLU A 111 20.93 8.02 2.25
N SER A 112 20.71 7.99 3.57
CA SER A 112 20.56 6.73 4.32
C SER A 112 19.37 5.90 3.84
N MET A 113 18.34 6.55 3.30
CA MET A 113 17.16 5.86 2.76
C MET A 113 17.47 5.00 1.54
N LEU A 114 18.54 5.33 0.76
CA LEU A 114 18.94 4.51 -0.38
C LEU A 114 19.32 3.09 0.06
N GLN A 115 20.01 2.95 1.18
CA GLN A 115 20.43 1.66 1.70
C GLN A 115 19.25 0.78 2.10
N LEU A 116 18.21 1.35 2.72
CA LEU A 116 16.97 0.65 3.06
C LEU A 116 16.17 0.31 1.78
N TYR A 117 16.03 1.27 0.89
CA TYR A 117 15.32 1.10 -0.39
C TYR A 117 15.91 -0.03 -1.26
N LEU A 118 17.22 -0.18 -1.34
CA LEU A 118 17.86 -1.26 -2.09
C LEU A 118 17.50 -2.66 -1.56
N SER A 119 17.15 -2.78 -0.29
CA SER A 119 16.63 -4.03 0.27
C SER A 119 15.11 -4.15 0.05
N LEU A 120 14.35 -3.10 0.38
CA LEU A 120 12.91 -3.17 0.49
C LEU A 120 12.17 -2.86 -0.82
N THR A 121 12.81 -2.15 -1.77
CA THR A 121 12.23 -1.68 -3.04
C THR A 121 11.21 -0.55 -2.91
N TYR A 122 10.91 -0.10 -1.69
CA TYR A 122 10.03 1.01 -1.35
C TYR A 122 10.56 1.75 -0.11
N VAL A 123 9.89 2.83 0.29
CA VAL A 123 10.28 3.66 1.42
C VAL A 123 9.45 3.30 2.65
N ALA A 124 10.03 2.51 3.53
CA ALA A 124 9.43 2.06 4.77
C ALA A 124 9.78 2.96 5.97
N GLY A 125 8.91 2.97 6.99
CA GLY A 125 9.12 3.71 8.22
C GLY A 125 8.80 5.21 8.11
N GLU A 126 9.17 5.96 9.13
CA GLU A 126 8.82 7.37 9.28
C GLU A 126 9.62 8.28 8.34
N GLU A 127 10.90 7.97 8.10
CA GLU A 127 11.80 8.80 7.31
C GLU A 127 11.47 8.72 5.81
N THR A 128 11.75 9.81 5.09
CA THR A 128 11.63 9.90 3.63
C THR A 128 12.98 10.16 2.98
N PHE A 129 13.04 10.13 1.65
CA PHE A 129 14.22 10.56 0.89
C PHE A 129 14.48 12.07 0.96
N PHE A 130 13.55 12.85 1.52
CA PHE A 130 13.73 14.28 1.78
C PHE A 130 14.07 14.45 3.25
N LYS A 131 15.28 14.85 3.57
CA LYS A 131 15.81 14.96 4.94
C LYS A 131 14.93 15.83 5.82
N GLY A 132 14.50 15.29 6.95
CA GLY A 132 13.63 15.98 7.90
C GLY A 132 12.14 15.93 7.56
N LEU A 133 11.76 15.60 6.31
CA LEU A 133 10.38 15.33 5.96
C LEU A 133 10.00 13.92 6.39
N LYS A 134 8.97 13.80 7.20
CA LYS A 134 8.56 12.55 7.84
C LYS A 134 7.15 12.15 7.46
N LYS A 135 6.88 10.84 7.51
CA LYS A 135 5.52 10.29 7.43
C LYS A 135 4.91 10.23 8.84
N LEU A 136 3.66 10.65 8.97
CA LEU A 136 2.86 10.26 10.11
C LEU A 136 2.47 8.79 9.92
N MET A 137 2.95 7.91 10.80
CA MET A 137 2.75 6.47 10.67
C MET A 137 1.29 6.07 10.92
N PRO A 138 0.84 4.89 10.44
CA PRO A 138 -0.54 4.41 10.62
C PRO A 138 -1.00 4.41 12.08
N GLY A 139 -2.30 4.67 12.31
CA GLY A 139 -2.89 4.64 13.64
C GLY A 139 -2.33 5.71 14.59
N ARG A 140 -1.78 6.80 14.05
CA ARG A 140 -1.23 7.90 14.86
C ARG A 140 -1.93 9.22 14.57
N CYS A 141 -1.91 10.06 15.59
CA CYS A 141 -2.21 11.49 15.48
C CYS A 141 -0.99 12.32 15.82
N LEU A 142 -0.90 13.50 15.20
CA LEU A 142 0.06 14.54 15.47
C LEU A 142 -0.67 15.73 16.07
N ILE A 143 -0.21 16.20 17.22
CA ILE A 143 -0.77 17.36 17.92
C ILE A 143 0.32 18.43 17.97
N ARG A 144 0.01 19.59 17.42
CA ARG A 144 0.89 20.77 17.51
C ARG A 144 0.21 21.85 18.32
N LYS A 145 0.79 22.18 19.47
CA LYS A 145 0.32 23.25 20.39
C LYS A 145 1.50 23.91 21.06
N ASP A 146 1.44 25.23 21.26
CA ASP A 146 2.49 26.03 21.93
C ASP A 146 3.89 25.79 21.34
N GLY A 147 4.00 25.65 20.03
CA GLY A 147 5.25 25.39 19.33
C GLY A 147 5.84 23.97 19.54
N LYS A 148 5.12 23.04 20.17
CA LYS A 148 5.56 21.66 20.42
C LYS A 148 4.75 20.67 19.60
N THR A 149 5.43 19.69 19.03
CA THR A 149 4.81 18.56 18.32
C THR A 149 4.83 17.32 19.19
N GLU A 150 3.67 16.72 19.40
CA GLU A 150 3.49 15.41 20.03
C GLU A 150 2.91 14.46 19.01
N ILE A 151 3.45 13.23 18.92
CA ILE A 151 2.89 12.14 18.14
C ILE A 151 2.38 11.09 19.11
N ARG A 152 1.09 10.74 18.96
CA ARG A 152 0.43 9.75 19.79
C ARG A 152 -0.12 8.62 18.94
N ARG A 153 0.12 7.38 19.33
CA ARG A 153 -0.48 6.18 18.73
C ARG A 153 -1.85 5.97 19.35
N TYR A 154 -2.92 6.06 18.55
CA TYR A 154 -4.29 5.83 19.01
C TYR A 154 -4.78 4.41 18.67
N TRP A 155 -4.15 3.74 17.71
CA TRP A 155 -4.47 2.37 17.32
C TRP A 155 -3.19 1.59 16.94
N THR A 156 -3.20 0.28 17.18
CA THR A 156 -2.18 -0.67 16.76
C THR A 156 -2.83 -2.01 16.43
N PRO A 157 -2.28 -2.81 15.50
CA PRO A 157 -2.67 -4.22 15.36
C PRO A 157 -2.44 -4.97 16.67
N GLU A 158 -3.45 -5.69 17.14
CA GLU A 158 -3.35 -6.57 18.31
C GLU A 158 -3.90 -7.95 17.93
N PHE A 159 -3.22 -9.01 18.36
CA PHE A 159 -3.56 -10.39 17.99
C PHE A 159 -3.91 -11.21 19.23
N HIS A 160 -5.11 -11.77 19.22
CA HIS A 160 -5.65 -12.59 20.32
C HIS A 160 -6.30 -13.86 19.78
N PRO A 161 -5.51 -14.89 19.34
CA PRO A 161 -6.05 -16.09 18.70
C PRO A 161 -7.09 -16.81 19.56
N ASP A 162 -8.28 -17.05 18.98
CA ASP A 162 -9.38 -17.77 19.61
C ASP A 162 -9.43 -19.22 19.10
N GLU A 163 -8.98 -20.15 19.93
CA GLU A 163 -8.90 -21.57 19.62
C GLU A 163 -10.26 -22.29 19.71
N SER A 164 -11.32 -21.62 20.17
CA SER A 164 -12.62 -22.23 20.40
C SER A 164 -13.46 -22.43 19.14
N LYS A 165 -13.16 -21.71 18.07
CA LYS A 165 -13.91 -21.68 16.81
C LYS A 165 -13.43 -22.70 15.80
N THR A 166 -14.38 -23.18 14.99
CA THR A 166 -14.10 -24.06 13.84
C THR A 166 -13.78 -23.25 12.57
N LEU A 167 -13.35 -23.93 11.51
CA LEU A 167 -13.15 -23.31 10.20
C LEU A 167 -14.43 -22.68 9.66
N GLU A 168 -15.57 -23.35 9.84
CA GLU A 168 -16.86 -22.87 9.37
C GLU A 168 -17.30 -21.63 10.14
N ASP A 169 -17.12 -21.59 11.48
CA ASP A 169 -17.41 -20.42 12.29
C ASP A 169 -16.63 -19.19 11.82
N TRP A 170 -15.34 -19.37 11.48
CA TRP A 170 -14.51 -18.30 10.93
C TRP A 170 -14.98 -17.86 9.53
N ALA A 171 -15.34 -18.81 8.68
CA ALA A 171 -15.84 -18.51 7.35
C ALA A 171 -17.20 -17.77 7.39
N ASP A 172 -18.08 -18.13 8.34
CA ASP A 172 -19.35 -17.43 8.57
C ASP A 172 -19.08 -16.00 9.02
N GLU A 173 -18.23 -15.80 10.02
CA GLU A 173 -17.93 -14.48 10.56
C GLU A 173 -17.29 -13.55 9.51
N ILE A 174 -16.35 -14.06 8.68
CA ILE A 174 -15.79 -13.31 7.55
C ILE A 174 -16.90 -12.90 6.59
N HIS A 175 -17.76 -13.84 6.20
CA HIS A 175 -18.81 -13.58 5.21
C HIS A 175 -19.82 -12.55 5.72
N GLU A 176 -20.31 -12.67 6.94
CA GLU A 176 -21.26 -11.75 7.58
C GLU A 176 -20.66 -10.34 7.75
N THR A 177 -19.38 -10.27 8.13
CA THR A 177 -18.71 -8.98 8.26
C THR A 177 -18.54 -8.29 6.90
N ILE A 178 -18.14 -9.01 5.84
CA ILE A 178 -18.05 -8.45 4.51
C ILE A 178 -19.44 -8.01 4.00
N GLN A 179 -20.52 -8.77 4.28
CA GLN A 179 -21.89 -8.35 3.98
C GLN A 179 -22.27 -7.02 4.65
N THR A 180 -21.74 -6.77 5.84
CA THR A 180 -21.97 -5.52 6.57
C THR A 180 -21.13 -4.37 6.01
N VAL A 181 -19.88 -4.64 5.64
CA VAL A 181 -18.94 -3.63 5.13
C VAL A 181 -19.30 -3.17 3.71
N MET A 182 -19.68 -4.09 2.83
CA MET A 182 -19.86 -3.78 1.40
C MET A 182 -20.86 -2.67 1.10
N PRO A 183 -22.05 -2.58 1.76
CA PRO A 183 -23.00 -1.48 1.53
C PRO A 183 -22.50 -0.10 1.97
N GLU A 184 -21.44 -0.05 2.78
CA GLU A 184 -20.83 1.20 3.25
C GLU A 184 -19.72 1.71 2.32
N VAL A 185 -19.30 0.91 1.34
CA VAL A 185 -18.15 1.23 0.48
C VAL A 185 -18.47 2.31 -0.54
N LYS A 186 -19.70 2.43 -0.99
CA LYS A 186 -20.13 3.48 -1.92
C LYS A 186 -21.49 4.07 -1.55
N GLU A 187 -21.75 5.27 -2.03
CA GLU A 187 -23.07 5.88 -2.00
C GLU A 187 -24.00 5.17 -3.03
N PRO A 188 -25.33 5.17 -2.80
CA PRO A 188 -26.27 4.49 -3.70
C PRO A 188 -26.25 4.97 -5.15
N ASP A 189 -25.92 6.23 -5.38
CA ASP A 189 -25.90 6.91 -6.69
C ASP A 189 -24.51 7.01 -7.32
N GLU A 190 -23.46 6.46 -6.66
CA GLU A 190 -22.12 6.40 -7.23
C GLU A 190 -22.00 5.23 -8.21
N ASP A 191 -21.53 5.51 -9.44
CA ASP A 191 -21.09 4.48 -10.36
C ASP A 191 -19.68 4.03 -10.01
N ALA A 192 -19.51 2.70 -9.87
CA ALA A 192 -18.22 2.12 -9.53
C ALA A 192 -17.83 0.98 -10.48
N TRP A 193 -16.53 0.85 -10.73
CA TRP A 193 -15.92 -0.33 -11.33
C TRP A 193 -15.24 -1.17 -10.25
N SER A 194 -14.79 -2.36 -10.60
CA SER A 194 -13.92 -3.17 -9.74
C SER A 194 -12.72 -3.67 -10.54
N PHE A 195 -11.52 -3.52 -10.00
CA PHE A 195 -10.38 -4.24 -10.52
C PHE A 195 -10.56 -5.73 -10.29
N LEU A 196 -10.33 -6.52 -11.32
CA LEU A 196 -10.53 -7.97 -11.30
C LEU A 196 -9.29 -8.67 -11.85
N SER A 197 -8.60 -9.41 -10.99
CA SER A 197 -7.47 -10.26 -11.39
C SER A 197 -7.88 -11.70 -11.70
N GLY A 198 -9.09 -12.09 -11.33
CA GLY A 198 -9.52 -13.49 -11.34
C GLY A 198 -9.04 -14.31 -10.14
N GLY A 199 -8.28 -13.70 -9.22
CA GLY A 199 -7.96 -14.26 -7.90
C GLY A 199 -9.14 -14.14 -6.93
N VAL A 200 -9.09 -14.88 -5.81
CA VAL A 200 -10.21 -14.95 -4.85
C VAL A 200 -10.60 -13.58 -4.27
N ASP A 201 -9.63 -12.73 -3.97
CA ASP A 201 -9.85 -11.45 -3.27
C ASP A 201 -10.73 -10.51 -4.09
N SER A 202 -10.29 -10.16 -5.30
CA SER A 202 -11.04 -9.31 -6.23
C SER A 202 -12.36 -9.95 -6.69
N SER A 203 -12.40 -11.28 -6.82
CA SER A 203 -13.62 -12.01 -7.18
C SER A 203 -14.65 -11.98 -6.05
N TYR A 204 -14.20 -12.09 -4.79
CA TYR A 204 -15.09 -12.03 -3.63
C TYR A 204 -15.63 -10.61 -3.42
N VAL A 205 -14.80 -9.59 -3.53
CA VAL A 205 -15.25 -8.18 -3.53
C VAL A 205 -16.30 -7.95 -4.62
N LEU A 206 -16.07 -8.43 -5.83
CA LEU A 206 -17.02 -8.30 -6.94
C LEU A 206 -18.34 -9.02 -6.66
N ALA A 207 -18.28 -10.28 -6.17
CA ALA A 207 -19.46 -11.10 -5.87
C ALA A 207 -20.33 -10.47 -4.76
N MET A 208 -19.70 -9.80 -3.79
CA MET A 208 -20.39 -9.13 -2.68
C MET A 208 -20.83 -7.71 -3.01
N SER A 209 -20.56 -7.20 -4.22
CA SER A 209 -20.92 -5.85 -4.67
C SER A 209 -22.05 -5.85 -5.71
N ASP A 210 -22.63 -4.68 -5.94
CA ASP A 210 -23.57 -4.43 -7.03
C ASP A 210 -22.91 -3.93 -8.33
N VAL A 211 -21.56 -3.86 -8.35
CA VAL A 211 -20.77 -3.36 -9.47
C VAL A 211 -20.98 -4.23 -10.70
N GLN A 212 -21.21 -3.59 -11.85
CA GLN A 212 -21.49 -4.27 -13.13
C GLN A 212 -20.27 -4.33 -14.06
N MET A 213 -19.35 -3.36 -13.90
CA MET A 213 -18.20 -3.21 -14.79
C MET A 213 -16.91 -3.53 -14.07
N THR A 214 -16.01 -4.24 -14.72
CA THR A 214 -14.70 -4.59 -14.18
C THR A 214 -13.58 -4.24 -15.13
N GLY A 215 -12.42 -3.92 -14.56
CA GLY A 215 -11.18 -3.71 -15.31
C GLY A 215 -10.13 -4.77 -14.95
N SER A 216 -9.42 -5.29 -15.94
CA SER A 216 -8.30 -6.23 -15.73
C SER A 216 -7.09 -5.86 -16.58
N CYS A 217 -5.88 -6.02 -16.00
CA CYS A 217 -4.65 -5.93 -16.77
C CYS A 217 -4.38 -7.22 -17.53
N GLY A 218 -3.85 -7.09 -18.73
CA GLY A 218 -3.39 -8.20 -19.54
C GLY A 218 -2.08 -7.90 -20.24
N TYR A 219 -1.38 -8.95 -20.65
CA TYR A 219 -0.11 -8.89 -21.35
C TYR A 219 -0.15 -9.74 -22.62
N GLU A 220 0.73 -9.44 -23.58
CA GLU A 220 0.89 -10.29 -24.78
C GLU A 220 1.57 -11.63 -24.45
N GLU A 221 2.37 -11.68 -23.39
CA GLU A 221 3.03 -12.91 -22.92
C GLU A 221 2.05 -13.77 -22.10
N PRO A 222 1.57 -14.91 -22.63
CA PRO A 222 0.48 -15.69 -22.01
C PRO A 222 0.80 -16.20 -20.59
N ARG A 223 2.10 -16.39 -20.27
CA ARG A 223 2.52 -16.88 -18.94
C ARG A 223 2.33 -15.85 -17.83
N PHE A 224 2.08 -14.59 -18.19
CA PHE A 224 1.88 -13.46 -17.28
C PHE A 224 0.48 -12.88 -17.38
N ASP A 225 -0.33 -13.33 -18.34
CA ASP A 225 -1.66 -12.79 -18.60
C ASP A 225 -2.75 -13.53 -17.83
N GLU A 226 -3.26 -12.91 -16.76
CA GLU A 226 -4.41 -13.38 -15.98
C GLU A 226 -5.74 -12.83 -16.47
N SER A 227 -5.75 -11.93 -17.46
CA SER A 227 -6.98 -11.30 -17.94
C SER A 227 -8.02 -12.29 -18.50
N PRO A 228 -7.68 -13.46 -19.07
CA PRO A 228 -8.67 -14.48 -19.42
C PRO A 228 -9.41 -15.06 -18.21
N LEU A 229 -8.73 -15.22 -17.06
CA LEU A 229 -9.34 -15.69 -15.81
C LEU A 229 -10.28 -14.63 -15.21
N ALA A 230 -9.89 -13.35 -15.31
CA ALA A 230 -10.73 -12.24 -14.91
C ALA A 230 -12.01 -12.17 -15.78
N ALA A 231 -11.87 -12.27 -17.10
CA ALA A 231 -13.00 -12.26 -18.02
C ALA A 231 -13.97 -13.46 -17.78
N GLU A 232 -13.43 -14.65 -17.50
CA GLU A 232 -14.22 -15.83 -17.13
C GLU A 232 -14.99 -15.60 -15.84
N THR A 233 -14.32 -15.09 -14.80
CA THR A 233 -14.94 -14.78 -13.50
C THR A 233 -16.05 -13.74 -13.67
N ALA A 234 -15.81 -12.66 -14.39
CA ALA A 234 -16.84 -11.65 -14.68
C ALA A 234 -18.07 -12.27 -15.38
N ARG A 235 -17.85 -13.09 -16.40
CA ARG A 235 -18.92 -13.80 -17.12
C ARG A 235 -19.75 -14.71 -16.19
N ILE A 236 -19.08 -15.48 -15.32
CA ILE A 236 -19.76 -16.37 -14.37
C ILE A 236 -20.62 -15.56 -13.39
N LEU A 237 -20.13 -14.42 -12.94
CA LEU A 237 -20.85 -13.53 -12.03
C LEU A 237 -21.86 -12.60 -12.73
N GLY A 238 -22.04 -12.73 -14.06
CA GLY A 238 -22.95 -11.89 -14.84
C GLY A 238 -22.51 -10.44 -14.95
N ARG A 239 -21.19 -10.17 -14.93
CA ARG A 239 -20.57 -8.85 -15.02
C ARG A 239 -19.84 -8.67 -16.36
N GLN A 240 -19.56 -7.42 -16.71
CA GLN A 240 -18.75 -7.08 -17.88
C GLN A 240 -17.29 -6.86 -17.46
N ASN A 241 -16.34 -7.24 -18.32
CA ASN A 241 -14.91 -7.04 -18.07
C ASN A 241 -14.25 -6.32 -19.25
N THR A 242 -13.52 -5.26 -18.97
CA THR A 242 -12.67 -4.54 -19.91
C THR A 242 -11.21 -4.90 -19.65
N ARG A 243 -10.53 -5.41 -20.69
CA ARG A 243 -9.10 -5.72 -20.61
C ARG A 243 -8.27 -4.50 -20.98
N CYS A 244 -7.39 -4.09 -20.09
CA CYS A 244 -6.31 -3.13 -20.35
C CYS A 244 -5.07 -3.93 -20.78
N LEU A 245 -4.67 -3.83 -22.04
CA LEU A 245 -3.43 -4.45 -22.54
C LEU A 245 -2.23 -3.54 -22.20
N VAL A 246 -1.30 -4.06 -21.43
CA VAL A 246 -0.05 -3.37 -21.08
C VAL A 246 1.05 -3.85 -22.02
N THR A 247 1.53 -2.96 -22.87
CA THR A 247 2.67 -3.22 -23.78
C THR A 247 3.99 -2.82 -23.14
N PRO A 248 5.13 -3.37 -23.59
CA PRO A 248 6.43 -2.90 -23.11
C PRO A 248 6.69 -1.41 -23.38
N GLU A 249 6.24 -0.91 -24.53
CA GLU A 249 6.35 0.50 -24.90
C GLU A 249 5.62 1.41 -23.90
N ASP A 250 4.35 1.10 -23.61
CA ASP A 250 3.55 1.84 -22.65
C ASP A 250 4.16 1.76 -21.24
N TYR A 251 4.63 0.57 -20.86
CA TYR A 251 5.21 0.32 -19.56
C TYR A 251 6.43 1.23 -19.30
N PHE A 252 7.43 1.22 -20.18
CA PHE A 252 8.63 2.05 -20.00
C PHE A 252 8.34 3.55 -20.16
N ALA A 253 7.40 3.93 -21.02
CA ALA A 253 7.00 5.33 -21.17
C ALA A 253 6.33 5.91 -19.91
N VAL A 254 5.67 5.08 -19.09
CA VAL A 254 4.97 5.48 -17.87
C VAL A 254 5.90 5.52 -16.64
N VAL A 255 7.10 4.93 -16.68
CA VAL A 255 8.03 4.91 -15.53
C VAL A 255 8.29 6.31 -14.96
N PRO A 256 8.65 7.35 -15.74
CA PRO A 256 8.86 8.68 -15.19
C PRO A 256 7.62 9.26 -14.51
N PHE A 257 6.43 9.06 -15.09
CA PHE A 257 5.17 9.48 -14.49
C PHE A 257 4.93 8.84 -13.12
N VAL A 258 5.18 7.53 -12.99
CA VAL A 258 5.04 6.83 -11.72
C VAL A 258 6.05 7.35 -10.70
N MET A 259 7.33 7.48 -11.06
CA MET A 259 8.35 8.01 -10.14
C MET A 259 8.04 9.45 -9.69
N GLU A 260 7.47 10.27 -10.57
CA GLU A 260 7.05 11.63 -10.26
C GLU A 260 5.89 11.66 -9.26
N HIS A 261 4.85 10.84 -9.47
CA HIS A 261 3.62 10.89 -8.67
C HIS A 261 3.68 10.03 -7.40
N MET A 262 4.57 9.02 -7.36
CA MET A 262 4.89 8.35 -6.10
C MET A 262 5.63 9.28 -5.13
N GLU A 263 6.28 10.31 -5.62
CA GLU A 263 7.05 11.31 -4.86
C GLU A 263 8.24 10.72 -4.10
N GLN A 264 8.36 9.41 -4.06
CA GLN A 264 9.48 8.63 -3.52
C GLN A 264 9.78 7.46 -4.46
N PRO A 265 11.01 6.94 -4.48
CA PRO A 265 11.32 5.83 -5.38
C PRO A 265 10.57 4.57 -4.99
N LEU A 266 10.03 3.87 -5.99
CA LEU A 266 9.35 2.59 -5.86
C LEU A 266 9.85 1.63 -6.95
N ALA A 267 10.29 0.44 -6.56
CA ALA A 267 10.74 -0.60 -7.48
C ALA A 267 9.78 -1.80 -7.55
N ASP A 268 8.55 -1.66 -7.05
CA ASP A 268 7.51 -2.62 -7.37
C ASP A 268 7.16 -2.49 -8.86
N ALA A 269 7.49 -3.52 -9.63
CA ALA A 269 7.23 -3.54 -11.07
C ALA A 269 5.73 -3.51 -11.39
N SER A 270 4.89 -3.99 -10.49
CA SER A 270 3.44 -3.98 -10.65
C SER A 270 2.84 -2.57 -10.62
N ALA A 271 3.50 -1.63 -9.94
CA ALA A 271 3.05 -0.24 -9.82
C ALA A 271 2.90 0.46 -11.17
N ILE A 272 3.79 0.17 -12.12
CA ILE A 272 3.73 0.76 -13.47
C ILE A 272 2.50 0.24 -14.23
N ALA A 273 2.27 -1.08 -14.21
CA ALA A 273 1.10 -1.69 -14.84
C ALA A 273 -0.20 -1.22 -14.16
N PHE A 274 -0.18 -1.07 -12.83
CA PHE A 274 -1.31 -0.56 -12.07
C PHE A 274 -1.62 0.91 -12.40
N ALA A 275 -0.61 1.77 -12.56
CA ALA A 275 -0.79 3.15 -13.02
C ALA A 275 -1.45 3.23 -14.40
N ILE A 276 -1.05 2.33 -15.32
CA ILE A 276 -1.69 2.21 -16.65
C ILE A 276 -3.15 1.81 -16.49
N ALA A 277 -3.44 0.80 -15.67
CA ALA A 277 -4.81 0.36 -15.39
C ALA A 277 -5.66 1.48 -14.77
N CYS A 278 -5.14 2.22 -13.80
CA CYS A 278 -5.81 3.38 -13.21
C CYS A 278 -6.11 4.45 -14.26
N ARG A 279 -5.14 4.76 -15.13
CA ARG A 279 -5.31 5.75 -16.20
C ARG A 279 -6.42 5.34 -17.19
N GLU A 280 -6.47 4.07 -17.59
CA GLU A 280 -7.50 3.57 -18.50
C GLU A 280 -8.87 3.53 -17.82
N THR A 281 -8.95 3.07 -16.57
CA THR A 281 -10.20 3.02 -15.78
C THR A 281 -10.75 4.42 -15.50
N ALA A 282 -9.90 5.40 -15.23
CA ALA A 282 -10.30 6.79 -14.95
C ALA A 282 -11.02 7.48 -16.11
N LYS A 283 -10.90 6.96 -17.35
CA LYS A 283 -11.65 7.44 -18.53
C LYS A 283 -13.12 7.07 -18.45
N GLU A 284 -13.45 5.98 -17.76
CA GLU A 284 -14.78 5.38 -17.72
C GLU A 284 -15.52 5.65 -16.41
N THR A 285 -14.80 5.72 -15.28
CA THR A 285 -15.37 5.92 -13.94
C THR A 285 -14.48 6.77 -13.06
N LYS A 286 -15.05 7.29 -11.95
CA LYS A 286 -14.31 8.01 -10.91
C LYS A 286 -14.08 7.17 -9.65
N LEU A 287 -14.73 6.00 -9.55
CA LEU A 287 -14.65 5.11 -8.41
C LEU A 287 -14.37 3.67 -8.84
N CYS A 288 -13.40 3.03 -8.19
CA CYS A 288 -13.07 1.64 -8.43
C CYS A 288 -12.83 0.89 -7.11
N TYR A 289 -13.20 -0.39 -7.06
CA TYR A 289 -12.89 -1.26 -5.93
C TYR A 289 -11.62 -2.05 -6.18
N SER A 290 -10.89 -2.34 -5.09
CA SER A 290 -9.74 -3.24 -5.10
C SER A 290 -9.81 -4.21 -3.91
N GLY A 291 -9.23 -5.40 -4.08
CA GLY A 291 -9.23 -6.47 -3.08
C GLY A 291 -8.03 -6.47 -2.14
N GLU A 292 -7.34 -5.35 -2.00
CA GLU A 292 -6.11 -5.25 -1.19
C GLU A 292 -6.36 -5.48 0.31
N GLY A 293 -5.33 -5.97 1.00
CA GLY A 293 -5.32 -6.25 2.44
C GLY A 293 -5.64 -7.71 2.81
N ALA A 294 -6.29 -8.47 1.93
CA ALA A 294 -6.65 -9.85 2.23
C ALA A 294 -5.45 -10.81 2.32
N ASP A 295 -4.37 -10.54 1.61
CA ASP A 295 -3.16 -11.36 1.64
C ASP A 295 -2.49 -11.28 3.01
N GLU A 296 -2.36 -10.10 3.55
CA GLU A 296 -1.71 -9.84 4.83
C GLU A 296 -2.57 -10.28 6.01
N PHE A 297 -3.88 -10.01 5.95
CA PHE A 297 -4.80 -10.35 7.03
C PHE A 297 -5.04 -11.86 7.14
N PHE A 298 -5.18 -12.55 6.02
CA PHE A 298 -5.59 -13.95 5.96
C PHE A 298 -4.53 -14.92 5.44
N GLY A 299 -3.28 -14.49 5.30
CA GLY A 299 -2.16 -15.38 4.96
C GLY A 299 -2.09 -15.76 3.48
N GLY A 300 -2.12 -14.79 2.55
CA GLY A 300 -2.18 -15.06 1.12
C GLY A 300 -0.84 -15.34 0.44
N TYR A 301 0.28 -14.93 1.00
CA TYR A 301 1.59 -15.09 0.38
C TYR A 301 2.17 -16.49 0.55
N ASN A 302 2.82 -17.01 -0.50
CA ASN A 302 3.41 -18.34 -0.47
C ASN A 302 4.51 -18.50 0.60
N MET A 303 5.21 -17.42 0.93
CA MET A 303 6.25 -17.43 1.96
C MET A 303 5.70 -17.73 3.36
N TYR A 304 4.46 -17.38 3.65
CA TYR A 304 3.81 -17.67 4.92
C TYR A 304 3.73 -19.18 5.24
N ARG A 305 3.72 -20.04 4.21
CA ARG A 305 3.81 -21.50 4.40
C ARG A 305 5.12 -21.95 5.03
N ASN A 306 6.15 -21.12 4.96
CA ASN A 306 7.45 -21.40 5.54
C ASN A 306 7.63 -20.77 6.93
N ALA A 307 6.63 -20.08 7.47
CA ALA A 307 6.74 -19.35 8.73
C ALA A 307 7.30 -20.21 9.87
N GLU A 308 6.74 -21.41 10.07
CA GLU A 308 7.20 -22.35 11.10
C GLU A 308 8.67 -22.77 10.91
N ARG A 309 9.14 -22.87 9.67
CA ARG A 309 10.54 -23.24 9.37
C ARG A 309 11.50 -22.11 9.72
N TYR A 310 11.06 -20.88 9.65
CA TYR A 310 11.86 -19.72 10.02
C TYR A 310 11.94 -19.57 11.56
N GLY A 311 10.85 -19.86 12.26
CA GLY A 311 10.78 -19.79 13.72
C GLY A 311 11.33 -18.48 14.27
N GLU A 312 12.15 -18.54 15.32
CA GLU A 312 12.77 -17.36 15.95
C GLU A 312 13.80 -16.64 15.06
N ASN A 313 14.26 -17.27 13.96
CA ASN A 313 15.17 -16.60 13.04
C ASN A 313 14.50 -15.48 12.24
N LEU A 314 13.16 -15.42 12.17
CA LEU A 314 12.43 -14.36 11.48
C LEU A 314 12.94 -12.97 11.86
N LYS A 315 13.10 -12.71 13.14
CA LYS A 315 13.57 -11.44 13.68
C LYS A 315 14.99 -11.02 13.28
N THR A 316 15.71 -11.86 12.54
CA THR A 316 17.04 -11.54 12.03
C THR A 316 17.06 -11.12 10.57
N PHE A 317 15.96 -11.32 9.81
CA PHE A 317 15.96 -11.04 8.38
C PHE A 317 14.61 -10.58 7.80
N TYR A 318 13.47 -10.87 8.44
CA TYR A 318 12.16 -10.58 7.86
C TYR A 318 11.70 -9.18 8.20
N VAL A 319 11.54 -8.35 7.20
CA VAL A 319 11.14 -6.93 7.30
C VAL A 319 10.03 -6.60 6.29
N GLY A 320 9.25 -7.59 5.92
CA GLY A 320 8.26 -7.53 4.85
C GLY A 320 8.59 -8.50 3.72
N ASN A 321 7.70 -8.54 2.74
CA ASN A 321 7.74 -9.53 1.66
C ASN A 321 8.86 -9.28 0.63
N THR A 322 9.77 -8.32 0.85
CA THR A 322 10.93 -8.04 -0.01
C THR A 322 12.24 -8.02 0.77
N ASN A 323 13.28 -8.56 0.17
CA ASN A 323 14.68 -8.40 0.60
C ASN A 323 15.57 -8.65 -0.62
N ILE A 324 15.72 -7.63 -1.48
CA ILE A 324 16.33 -7.78 -2.80
C ILE A 324 17.86 -7.75 -2.74
N MET A 325 18.43 -6.79 -2.02
CA MET A 325 19.88 -6.69 -1.84
C MET A 325 20.26 -6.89 -0.38
N LYS A 326 21.17 -7.84 -0.17
CA LYS A 326 21.74 -8.13 1.16
C LYS A 326 22.81 -7.11 1.52
N GLU A 327 23.18 -7.06 2.80
CA GLU A 327 24.11 -6.06 3.32
C GLU A 327 25.50 -6.12 2.66
N ASP A 328 26.03 -7.31 2.38
CA ASP A 328 27.31 -7.50 1.71
C ASP A 328 27.28 -6.98 0.25
N GLU A 329 26.15 -7.14 -0.44
CA GLU A 329 25.97 -6.61 -1.79
C GLU A 329 25.88 -5.08 -1.79
N LYS A 330 25.09 -4.48 -0.85
CA LYS A 330 25.00 -3.03 -0.72
C LYS A 330 26.34 -2.39 -0.38
N LYS A 331 27.12 -2.99 0.52
CA LYS A 331 28.48 -2.57 0.88
C LYS A 331 29.42 -2.59 -0.31
N ARG A 332 29.22 -3.53 -1.24
CA ARG A 332 30.00 -3.62 -2.47
C ARG A 332 29.66 -2.54 -3.47
N ILE A 333 28.36 -2.27 -3.70
CA ILE A 333 27.90 -1.38 -4.78
C ILE A 333 27.81 0.09 -4.40
N LEU A 334 27.56 0.44 -3.12
CA LEU A 334 27.35 1.82 -2.67
C LEU A 334 28.67 2.57 -2.52
N GLN A 335 28.66 3.87 -2.85
CA GLN A 335 29.76 4.78 -2.52
C GLN A 335 29.88 5.00 -1.01
N HIS A 336 28.72 5.18 -0.34
CA HIS A 336 28.63 5.35 1.11
C HIS A 336 27.73 4.26 1.69
N TYR A 337 28.23 3.52 2.66
CA TYR A 337 27.51 2.47 3.37
C TYR A 337 27.66 2.67 4.87
N ASP A 338 26.53 2.71 5.59
CA ASP A 338 26.49 2.83 7.05
C ASP A 338 26.06 1.48 7.68
N GLU A 339 26.92 0.89 8.49
CA GLU A 339 26.66 -0.38 9.18
C GLU A 339 25.52 -0.32 10.21
N ASN A 340 25.08 0.89 10.61
CA ASN A 340 24.00 1.10 11.55
C ASN A 340 22.62 1.22 10.87
N VAL A 341 22.57 1.38 9.55
CA VAL A 341 21.32 1.50 8.80
C VAL A 341 20.92 0.13 8.25
N LEU A 342 20.17 -0.64 9.04
CA LEU A 342 19.74 -1.99 8.70
C LEU A 342 18.23 -2.07 8.57
N PRO A 343 17.69 -2.74 7.55
CA PRO A 343 16.23 -2.90 7.38
C PRO A 343 15.55 -3.51 8.60
N ILE A 344 16.22 -4.44 9.29
CA ILE A 344 15.63 -5.13 10.43
C ILE A 344 15.26 -4.20 11.60
N HIS A 345 15.93 -3.06 11.74
CA HIS A 345 15.60 -2.08 12.77
C HIS A 345 14.19 -1.51 12.62
N LEU A 346 13.62 -1.52 11.40
CA LEU A 346 12.25 -1.09 11.14
C LEU A 346 11.20 -2.04 11.78
N ALA A 347 11.55 -3.31 11.98
CA ALA A 347 10.65 -4.32 12.52
C ALA A 347 10.90 -4.65 14.00
N GLU A 348 11.92 -4.07 14.64
CA GLU A 348 12.29 -4.44 16.02
C GLU A 348 11.16 -4.26 17.04
N ASP A 349 10.44 -3.15 16.96
CA ASP A 349 9.35 -2.88 17.90
C ASP A 349 8.14 -3.78 17.61
N ILE A 350 7.87 -4.08 16.34
CA ILE A 350 6.83 -5.04 15.94
C ILE A 350 7.14 -6.42 16.51
N TYR A 351 8.39 -6.87 16.42
CA TYR A 351 8.79 -8.16 17.00
C TYR A 351 8.72 -8.19 18.53
N LYS A 352 8.93 -7.06 19.22
CA LYS A 352 8.71 -6.95 20.68
C LYS A 352 7.22 -7.03 21.02
N GLU A 353 6.38 -6.30 20.28
CA GLU A 353 4.91 -6.28 20.47
C GLU A 353 4.28 -7.65 20.20
N THR A 354 4.85 -8.46 19.29
CA THR A 354 4.39 -9.80 18.93
C THR A 354 5.14 -10.93 19.65
N GLU A 355 5.88 -10.64 20.72
CA GLU A 355 6.58 -11.66 21.49
C GLU A 355 5.60 -12.71 22.02
N GLY A 356 5.95 -14.00 21.86
CA GLY A 356 5.09 -15.13 22.25
C GLY A 356 4.03 -15.54 21.23
N LEU A 357 3.79 -14.77 20.17
CA LEU A 357 2.91 -15.16 19.07
C LEU A 357 3.62 -16.12 18.11
N ASP A 358 2.83 -16.82 17.31
CA ASP A 358 3.36 -17.75 16.30
C ASP A 358 4.06 -17.02 15.14
N PRO A 359 4.95 -17.72 14.40
CA PRO A 359 5.74 -17.11 13.34
C PRO A 359 4.92 -16.49 12.20
N LEU A 360 3.78 -17.06 11.82
CA LEU A 360 2.92 -16.52 10.77
C LEU A 360 2.31 -15.21 11.22
N THR A 361 1.82 -15.13 12.44
CA THR A 361 1.26 -13.89 13.00
C THR A 361 2.32 -12.77 13.05
N LYS A 362 3.56 -13.08 13.43
CA LYS A 362 4.68 -12.13 13.38
C LYS A 362 4.95 -11.61 11.97
N MET A 363 4.97 -12.50 10.97
CA MET A 363 5.15 -12.10 9.56
C MET A 363 3.99 -11.24 9.07
N SER A 364 2.76 -11.62 9.38
CA SER A 364 1.55 -10.87 9.02
C SER A 364 1.59 -9.45 9.61
N ASP A 365 1.96 -9.28 10.86
CA ASP A 365 2.03 -7.97 11.50
C ASP A 365 3.12 -7.08 10.90
N VAL A 366 4.30 -7.65 10.63
CA VAL A 366 5.36 -6.92 9.90
C VAL A 366 4.86 -6.46 8.53
N ASP A 367 4.16 -7.31 7.78
CA ASP A 367 3.63 -6.95 6.47
C ASP A 367 2.53 -5.88 6.55
N ILE A 368 1.66 -5.95 7.55
CA ILE A 368 0.62 -4.95 7.78
C ILE A 368 1.22 -3.57 8.08
N GLN A 369 2.24 -3.52 8.96
CA GLN A 369 2.80 -2.25 9.42
C GLN A 369 3.89 -1.66 8.51
N ILE A 370 4.55 -2.49 7.69
CA ILE A 370 5.70 -2.07 6.86
C ILE A 370 5.39 -2.17 5.36
N TRP A 371 4.99 -3.35 4.89
CA TRP A 371 4.74 -3.59 3.46
C TRP A 371 3.48 -2.90 2.96
N LEU A 372 2.32 -3.18 3.58
CA LEU A 372 1.05 -2.60 3.16
C LEU A 372 1.10 -1.09 3.12
N GLU A 373 1.65 -0.46 4.18
CA GLU A 373 1.76 0.98 4.29
C GLU A 373 2.74 1.56 3.27
N GLY A 374 3.94 0.97 3.19
CA GLY A 374 5.07 1.55 2.44
C GLY A 374 5.01 1.29 0.94
N ASP A 375 4.35 0.22 0.51
CA ASP A 375 4.26 -0.22 -0.88
C ASP A 375 2.81 -0.24 -1.37
N ILE A 376 2.00 -1.19 -0.92
CA ILE A 376 0.70 -1.50 -1.53
C ILE A 376 -0.28 -0.33 -1.44
N TYR A 377 -0.56 0.17 -0.23
CA TYR A 377 -1.54 1.25 -0.06
C TYR A 377 -1.04 2.57 -0.62
N LEU A 378 0.26 2.85 -0.48
CA LEU A 378 0.85 4.05 -1.03
C LEU A 378 0.76 4.06 -2.57
N ASN A 379 1.07 2.93 -3.22
CA ASN A 379 0.93 2.76 -4.66
C ASN A 379 -0.53 2.94 -5.11
N VAL A 380 -1.47 2.23 -4.46
CA VAL A 380 -2.91 2.34 -4.77
C VAL A 380 -3.37 3.79 -4.66
N ASP A 381 -3.02 4.47 -3.58
CA ASP A 381 -3.43 5.85 -3.36
C ASP A 381 -2.81 6.83 -4.36
N LYS A 382 -1.49 6.79 -4.55
CA LYS A 382 -0.76 7.73 -5.40
C LYS A 382 -1.12 7.56 -6.88
N MET A 383 -1.16 6.33 -7.39
CA MET A 383 -1.43 6.09 -8.81
C MET A 383 -2.87 6.39 -9.19
N SER A 384 -3.83 6.06 -8.33
CA SER A 384 -5.23 6.39 -8.59
C SER A 384 -5.48 7.90 -8.53
N THR A 385 -4.94 8.57 -7.52
CA THR A 385 -5.09 10.03 -7.36
C THR A 385 -4.46 10.80 -8.51
N ALA A 386 -3.29 10.37 -8.99
CA ALA A 386 -2.59 11.02 -10.11
C ALA A 386 -3.45 11.13 -11.39
N VAL A 387 -4.46 10.27 -11.53
CA VAL A 387 -5.36 10.24 -12.68
C VAL A 387 -6.82 10.61 -12.33
N GLY A 388 -7.08 11.05 -11.09
CA GLY A 388 -8.41 11.44 -10.62
C GLY A 388 -9.38 10.27 -10.46
N LEU A 389 -8.88 9.08 -10.14
CA LEU A 389 -9.64 7.89 -9.76
C LEU A 389 -9.60 7.72 -8.25
N GLU A 390 -10.75 7.49 -7.62
CA GLU A 390 -10.82 7.06 -6.22
C GLU A 390 -10.82 5.53 -6.15
N ILE A 391 -9.94 4.94 -5.33
CA ILE A 391 -9.97 3.50 -5.07
C ILE A 391 -10.40 3.27 -3.63
N ARG A 392 -11.37 2.37 -3.47
CA ARG A 392 -11.85 1.89 -2.18
C ARG A 392 -11.52 0.42 -2.01
N MET A 393 -11.01 0.06 -0.84
CA MET A 393 -10.53 -1.27 -0.50
C MET A 393 -11.41 -1.87 0.60
N PRO A 394 -12.52 -2.57 0.26
CA PRO A 394 -13.48 -3.08 1.26
C PRO A 394 -12.86 -4.01 2.29
N LEU A 395 -11.87 -4.82 1.89
CA LEU A 395 -11.22 -5.79 2.77
C LEU A 395 -10.27 -5.12 3.77
N THR A 396 -9.82 -3.89 3.49
CA THR A 396 -9.06 -3.06 4.42
C THR A 396 -10.02 -2.31 5.34
N ASP A 397 -10.55 -3.03 6.33
CA ASP A 397 -11.48 -2.51 7.33
C ASP A 397 -11.11 -3.08 8.70
N ARG A 398 -11.24 -2.26 9.77
CA ARG A 398 -10.92 -2.69 11.14
C ARG A 398 -11.73 -3.91 11.56
N ARG A 399 -13.00 -4.01 11.16
CA ARG A 399 -13.87 -5.16 11.47
C ARG A 399 -13.40 -6.45 10.78
N VAL A 400 -12.88 -6.34 9.55
CA VAL A 400 -12.29 -7.47 8.82
C VAL A 400 -10.95 -7.88 9.45
N PHE A 401 -10.13 -6.90 9.83
CA PHE A 401 -8.88 -7.14 10.55
C PHE A 401 -9.14 -7.77 11.92
N ASP A 402 -10.16 -7.33 12.66
CA ASP A 402 -10.53 -7.87 13.98
C ASP A 402 -10.78 -9.39 13.92
N ILE A 403 -11.42 -9.89 12.86
CA ILE A 403 -11.57 -11.33 12.66
C ILE A 403 -10.20 -11.97 12.41
N ALA A 404 -9.42 -11.40 11.51
CA ALA A 404 -8.11 -11.94 11.15
C ALA A 404 -7.14 -11.96 12.35
N SER A 405 -7.20 -10.96 13.22
CA SER A 405 -6.36 -10.85 14.42
C SER A 405 -6.69 -11.91 15.50
N ARG A 406 -7.95 -12.37 15.52
CA ARG A 406 -8.40 -13.44 16.43
C ARG A 406 -8.29 -14.85 15.83
N MET A 407 -8.01 -14.94 14.52
CA MET A 407 -7.98 -16.22 13.82
C MET A 407 -6.64 -16.93 14.01
N PRO A 408 -6.62 -18.19 14.54
CA PRO A 408 -5.41 -19.00 14.59
C PRO A 408 -4.79 -19.28 13.22
N SER A 409 -3.47 -19.30 13.14
CA SER A 409 -2.69 -19.41 11.90
C SER A 409 -3.05 -20.64 11.04
N ARG A 410 -3.46 -21.78 11.64
CA ARG A 410 -3.90 -22.97 10.91
C ARG A 410 -5.14 -22.76 10.04
N PHE A 411 -5.97 -21.76 10.33
CA PHE A 411 -7.12 -21.38 9.51
C PHE A 411 -6.79 -20.31 8.46
N LYS A 412 -5.60 -19.71 8.56
CA LYS A 412 -5.05 -18.82 7.52
C LYS A 412 -4.27 -19.59 6.47
N VAL A 413 -3.35 -20.46 6.91
CA VAL A 413 -2.44 -21.18 6.01
C VAL A 413 -2.30 -22.63 6.47
N ASN A 414 -2.30 -23.56 5.52
CA ASN A 414 -1.96 -24.97 5.74
C ASN A 414 -0.99 -25.46 4.65
N GLU A 415 -0.65 -26.76 4.66
CA GLU A 415 0.29 -27.34 3.71
C GLU A 415 -0.17 -27.24 2.25
N GLU A 416 -1.48 -27.24 2.00
CA GLU A 416 -2.06 -27.27 0.67
C GLU A 416 -2.46 -25.87 0.18
N GLN A 417 -2.88 -24.98 1.09
CA GLN A 417 -3.60 -23.79 0.72
C GLN A 417 -3.26 -22.57 1.61
N ASN A 418 -3.26 -21.40 0.98
CA ASN A 418 -3.26 -20.09 1.62
C ASN A 418 -4.69 -19.56 1.73
N LYS A 419 -4.95 -18.66 2.71
CA LYS A 419 -6.27 -18.03 2.92
C LYS A 419 -7.38 -19.05 3.17
N VAL A 420 -7.14 -20.10 3.96
CA VAL A 420 -8.05 -21.23 4.13
C VAL A 420 -9.47 -20.77 4.50
N ALA A 421 -9.64 -20.08 5.61
CA ALA A 421 -10.96 -19.60 6.05
C ALA A 421 -11.56 -18.52 5.11
N PHE A 422 -10.74 -17.65 4.57
CA PHE A 422 -11.21 -16.62 3.62
C PHE A 422 -11.76 -17.24 2.32
N ARG A 423 -11.11 -18.28 1.80
CA ARG A 423 -11.60 -19.02 0.63
C ARG A 423 -12.88 -19.80 0.92
N THR A 424 -12.98 -20.38 2.13
CA THR A 424 -14.21 -21.04 2.58
C THR A 424 -15.36 -20.04 2.67
N ALA A 425 -15.11 -18.83 3.19
CA ALA A 425 -16.10 -17.75 3.20
C ALA A 425 -16.49 -17.31 1.77
N ALA A 426 -15.51 -17.15 0.88
CA ALA A 426 -15.74 -16.78 -0.51
C ALA A 426 -16.56 -17.83 -1.28
N ALA A 427 -16.40 -19.11 -0.99
CA ALA A 427 -17.14 -20.21 -1.59
C ALA A 427 -18.65 -20.19 -1.27
N LYS A 428 -19.10 -19.39 -0.30
CA LYS A 428 -20.54 -19.17 -0.04
C LYS A 428 -21.24 -18.39 -1.16
N VAL A 429 -20.49 -17.63 -1.95
CA VAL A 429 -21.03 -16.79 -3.05
C VAL A 429 -20.29 -16.97 -4.37
N LEU A 430 -19.14 -17.61 -4.37
CA LEU A 430 -18.36 -17.92 -5.57
C LEU A 430 -18.40 -19.41 -5.87
N PRO A 431 -18.39 -19.84 -7.13
CA PRO A 431 -18.10 -21.23 -7.49
C PRO A 431 -16.76 -21.68 -6.90
N GLU A 432 -16.68 -22.96 -6.51
CA GLU A 432 -15.46 -23.54 -5.93
C GLU A 432 -14.23 -23.34 -6.80
N GLU A 433 -14.36 -23.45 -8.12
CA GLU A 433 -13.28 -23.26 -9.09
C GLU A 433 -12.68 -21.82 -9.06
N ILE A 434 -13.43 -20.82 -8.60
CA ILE A 434 -12.97 -19.46 -8.39
C ILE A 434 -12.45 -19.29 -6.96
N ALA A 435 -13.23 -19.69 -5.96
CA ALA A 435 -12.89 -19.54 -4.55
C ALA A 435 -11.55 -20.24 -4.20
N PHE A 436 -11.31 -21.41 -4.76
CA PHE A 436 -10.09 -22.21 -4.51
C PHE A 436 -9.05 -22.14 -5.64
N ARG A 437 -9.22 -21.23 -6.61
CA ARG A 437 -8.26 -21.02 -7.69
C ARG A 437 -6.88 -20.68 -7.13
N LYS A 438 -5.85 -21.32 -7.70
CA LYS A 438 -4.47 -21.02 -7.33
C LYS A 438 -4.11 -19.60 -7.76
N LYS A 439 -3.55 -18.80 -6.84
CA LYS A 439 -3.07 -17.45 -7.13
C LYS A 439 -1.82 -17.53 -7.99
N LEU A 440 -1.76 -16.76 -9.09
CA LEU A 440 -0.55 -16.51 -9.87
C LEU A 440 0.16 -15.24 -9.39
N GLY A 441 -0.59 -14.23 -8.97
CA GLY A 441 -0.13 -12.92 -8.54
C GLY A 441 -0.06 -11.92 -9.69
N PHE A 442 -0.06 -10.62 -9.37
CA PHE A 442 0.03 -9.56 -10.37
C PHE A 442 1.49 -9.42 -10.87
N ILE A 443 1.93 -10.41 -11.69
CA ILE A 443 3.30 -10.53 -12.16
C ILE A 443 3.44 -9.85 -13.52
N VAL A 444 4.39 -8.91 -13.62
CA VAL A 444 4.72 -8.18 -14.86
C VAL A 444 5.88 -8.87 -15.58
N PRO A 445 5.87 -9.01 -16.93
CA PRO A 445 6.96 -9.61 -17.68
C PRO A 445 8.21 -8.74 -17.81
N ILE A 446 8.45 -7.83 -16.87
CA ILE A 446 9.56 -6.85 -16.88
C ILE A 446 10.94 -7.51 -17.07
N ARG A 447 11.16 -8.69 -16.46
CA ARG A 447 12.42 -9.44 -16.61
C ARG A 447 12.73 -9.83 -18.06
N ILE A 448 11.67 -9.93 -18.91
CA ILE A 448 11.83 -10.24 -20.34
C ILE A 448 11.99 -8.93 -21.11
N TRP A 449 11.15 -7.95 -20.83
CA TRP A 449 11.14 -6.66 -21.53
C TRP A 449 12.41 -5.87 -21.33
N MET A 450 12.94 -5.81 -20.10
CA MET A 450 14.16 -5.07 -19.79
C MET A 450 15.42 -5.75 -20.37
N ALA A 451 15.39 -7.05 -20.67
CA ALA A 451 16.48 -7.74 -21.38
C ALA A 451 16.48 -7.44 -22.90
N ASP A 452 15.36 -7.00 -23.45
CA ASP A 452 15.24 -6.67 -24.87
C ASP A 452 15.85 -5.30 -25.18
N SER A 453 16.80 -5.27 -26.13
CA SER A 453 17.50 -4.05 -26.53
C SER A 453 16.60 -2.96 -27.12
N ARG A 454 15.37 -3.29 -27.51
CA ARG A 454 14.36 -2.30 -27.98
C ARG A 454 13.88 -1.40 -26.85
N TYR A 455 13.88 -1.90 -25.60
CA TYR A 455 13.26 -1.22 -24.46
C TYR A 455 14.24 -0.80 -23.36
N ASN A 456 15.47 -1.32 -23.34
CA ASN A 456 16.41 -1.11 -22.25
C ASN A 456 17.35 0.10 -22.42
N GLN A 457 17.20 0.89 -23.47
CA GLN A 457 18.15 1.98 -23.78
C GLN A 457 18.26 3.01 -22.66
N ASP A 458 17.14 3.35 -22.02
CA ASP A 458 17.13 4.27 -20.89
C ASP A 458 17.80 3.65 -19.65
N VAL A 459 17.56 2.36 -19.39
CA VAL A 459 18.25 1.63 -18.30
C VAL A 459 19.77 1.68 -18.49
N LEU A 460 20.26 1.39 -19.71
CA LEU A 460 21.68 1.45 -20.04
C LEU A 460 22.26 2.86 -19.87
N ALA A 461 21.51 3.88 -20.27
CA ALA A 461 21.93 5.27 -20.13
C ALA A 461 22.01 5.70 -18.65
N LYS A 462 21.01 5.36 -17.84
CA LYS A 462 20.99 5.66 -16.41
C LYS A 462 22.14 5.01 -15.65
N PHE A 463 22.46 3.75 -15.92
CA PHE A 463 23.59 3.05 -15.27
C PHE A 463 24.96 3.67 -15.58
N LYS A 464 25.08 4.40 -16.68
CA LYS A 464 26.32 5.10 -17.11
C LYS A 464 26.29 6.59 -16.76
N SER A 465 25.25 7.08 -16.10
CA SER A 465 25.08 8.50 -15.78
C SER A 465 26.03 8.97 -14.66
N GLU A 466 26.24 10.28 -14.59
CA GLU A 466 26.93 10.90 -13.45
C GLU A 466 26.16 10.70 -12.15
N THR A 467 24.83 10.69 -12.22
CA THR A 467 23.95 10.37 -11.07
C THR A 467 24.25 8.98 -10.53
N ALA A 468 24.40 7.96 -11.40
CA ALA A 468 24.76 6.63 -10.95
C ALA A 468 26.12 6.61 -10.26
N ALA A 469 27.13 7.28 -10.81
CA ALA A 469 28.47 7.35 -10.23
C ALA A 469 28.52 8.11 -8.90
N LYS A 470 27.57 8.99 -8.63
CA LYS A 470 27.43 9.69 -7.35
C LYS A 470 27.09 8.73 -6.19
N PHE A 471 26.23 7.76 -6.41
CA PHE A 471 25.69 6.88 -5.36
C PHE A 471 26.30 5.48 -5.40
N PHE A 472 26.69 5.02 -6.57
CA PHE A 472 27.15 3.65 -6.79
C PHE A 472 28.57 3.61 -7.35
N LYS A 473 29.28 2.52 -7.10
CA LYS A 473 30.55 2.21 -7.76
C LYS A 473 30.23 1.71 -9.18
N PRO A 474 30.62 2.47 -10.24
CA PRO A 474 30.17 2.19 -11.61
C PRO A 474 30.53 0.78 -12.11
N GLU A 475 31.70 0.28 -11.75
CA GLU A 475 32.18 -1.05 -12.13
C GLU A 475 31.29 -2.14 -11.54
N GLU A 476 30.82 -2.00 -10.29
CA GLU A 476 30.03 -3.00 -9.62
C GLU A 476 28.57 -3.06 -10.14
N ILE A 477 27.93 -1.89 -10.33
CA ILE A 477 26.56 -1.89 -10.86
C ILE A 477 26.52 -2.30 -12.33
N ASN A 478 27.51 -1.91 -13.14
CA ASN A 478 27.59 -2.35 -14.53
C ASN A 478 27.86 -3.86 -14.63
N ALA A 479 28.62 -4.46 -13.70
CA ALA A 479 28.80 -5.91 -13.65
C ALA A 479 27.47 -6.64 -13.39
N ILE A 480 26.58 -6.08 -12.53
CA ILE A 480 25.23 -6.63 -12.31
C ILE A 480 24.40 -6.53 -13.59
N LEU A 481 24.43 -5.37 -14.26
CA LEU A 481 23.68 -5.15 -15.50
C LEU A 481 24.17 -6.07 -16.62
N ASP A 482 25.48 -6.18 -16.82
CA ASP A 482 26.07 -7.03 -17.86
C ASP A 482 25.75 -8.52 -17.62
N ALA A 483 25.82 -9.00 -16.38
CA ALA A 483 25.43 -10.36 -16.04
C ALA A 483 23.94 -10.63 -16.32
N TYR A 484 23.06 -9.67 -15.98
CA TYR A 484 21.64 -9.76 -16.31
C TYR A 484 21.42 -9.84 -17.84
N LEU A 485 22.05 -8.98 -18.62
CA LEU A 485 21.96 -8.96 -20.09
C LEU A 485 22.58 -10.20 -20.73
N ALA A 486 23.57 -10.82 -20.07
CA ALA A 486 24.16 -12.10 -20.49
C ALA A 486 23.30 -13.32 -20.18
N GLY A 487 22.15 -13.14 -19.50
CA GLY A 487 21.13 -14.18 -19.26
C GLY A 487 20.90 -14.59 -17.80
N ASP A 488 21.59 -13.99 -16.81
CA ASP A 488 21.27 -14.17 -15.40
C ASP A 488 19.99 -13.41 -15.06
N SER A 489 18.84 -14.02 -15.39
CA SER A 489 17.54 -13.38 -15.25
C SER A 489 17.15 -13.07 -13.79
N ASP A 490 17.80 -13.67 -12.80
CA ASP A 490 17.46 -13.45 -11.37
C ASP A 490 17.91 -12.06 -10.88
N LEU A 491 18.85 -11.44 -11.61
CA LEU A 491 19.35 -10.10 -11.32
C LEU A 491 18.38 -8.98 -11.72
N TRP A 492 17.29 -9.25 -12.43
CA TRP A 492 16.37 -8.24 -12.93
C TRP A 492 15.86 -7.28 -11.85
N ARG A 493 15.56 -7.81 -10.66
CA ARG A 493 15.06 -6.97 -9.55
C ARG A 493 16.11 -5.97 -9.09
N LYS A 494 17.39 -6.37 -9.03
CA LYS A 494 18.49 -5.47 -8.64
C LYS A 494 18.70 -4.37 -9.66
N VAL A 495 18.69 -4.73 -10.94
CA VAL A 495 18.78 -3.75 -12.04
C VAL A 495 17.60 -2.78 -11.98
N TRP A 496 16.38 -3.30 -11.80
CA TRP A 496 15.17 -2.48 -11.72
C TRP A 496 15.17 -1.54 -10.52
N THR A 497 15.60 -2.01 -9.34
CA THR A 497 15.67 -1.19 -8.12
C THR A 497 16.68 -0.04 -8.28
N ILE A 498 17.85 -0.29 -8.86
CA ILE A 498 18.83 0.78 -9.14
C ILE A 498 18.25 1.76 -10.15
N TYR A 499 17.67 1.27 -11.24
CA TYR A 499 17.13 2.09 -12.31
C TYR A 499 16.03 3.04 -11.83
N THR A 500 15.04 2.54 -11.10
CA THR A 500 13.92 3.36 -10.61
C THR A 500 14.35 4.42 -9.60
N PHE A 501 15.34 4.14 -8.75
CA PHE A 501 15.98 5.15 -7.92
C PHE A 501 16.63 6.26 -8.77
N LEU A 502 17.37 5.91 -9.80
CA LEU A 502 18.05 6.88 -10.66
C LEU A 502 17.05 7.77 -11.42
N VAL A 503 15.94 7.18 -11.92
CA VAL A 503 14.86 7.95 -12.56
C VAL A 503 14.23 8.92 -11.57
N TRP A 504 13.89 8.44 -10.37
CA TRP A 504 13.30 9.28 -9.31
C TRP A 504 14.26 10.41 -8.89
N TYR A 505 15.53 10.10 -8.69
CA TYR A 505 16.53 11.08 -8.29
C TYR A 505 16.66 12.20 -9.33
N ASP A 506 16.72 11.86 -10.62
CA ASP A 506 16.82 12.86 -11.69
C ASP A 506 15.59 13.77 -11.74
N ILE A 507 14.38 13.26 -11.41
CA ILE A 507 13.15 14.07 -11.35
C ILE A 507 13.19 15.06 -10.18
N TYR A 508 13.62 14.61 -9.00
CA TYR A 508 13.52 15.42 -7.79
C TYR A 508 14.79 16.18 -7.44
N PHE A 509 15.96 15.71 -7.81
CA PHE A 509 17.27 16.29 -7.46
C PHE A 509 18.18 16.53 -8.67
N GLY A 510 17.79 16.09 -9.86
CA GLY A 510 18.50 16.40 -11.09
C GLY A 510 18.50 17.90 -11.38
N VAL A 511 19.58 18.40 -12.03
CA VAL A 511 19.78 19.82 -12.41
C VAL A 511 19.08 20.10 -13.74
#